data_906d50cc435b36806bd04169d9a8570d
#
_entry.id   906d50cc435b36806bd04169d9a8570d
#
_cell.length_a   1.000
_cell.length_b   1.000
_cell.length_c   1.000
_cell.angle_alpha   90.00
_cell.angle_beta   90.00
_cell.angle_gamma   90.00
#
_symmetry.space_group_name_H-M   'P 1'
#
loop_
_entity.id
_entity.type
_entity.pdbx_description
1 polymer ?
#
loop_
_entity_poly.entity_id
_entity_poly.type
_entity_poly.pdbx_seq_one_letter_code
_entity_poly.pdbx_strand_id
1 'polypeptide(L)'
;MIEVKNVSKNYGPVSAVKDISFTVEKGHIYGFLGPNGAGKSTTMNMITGCLAATSGEITIAGHDIYSEAMEAKRHIGYLPEQPPLYTDMTPFEYLSFVGRAKGLSKGELYDQIETVMEKTGIANVADRLIRNLSKGYKQRVGIAQAILGNPDIIILDEPTVGLDPIQIVEIRQLIQELGKKHTVILSSHILQEISAVCDWVIMISKGKIVASDAIENLLSGTEGSSSIHLETEGNADTIRKILQKIKGVEKLSFAEKGSRLSVTVTVEQDAHPGDDIFMALRHENLPVHSMTDGGSQNTLEDLFIQLAGESLDAGAAYAAEKAAKKEKKSDKKPAGMSPLGPAYYTDSNEAAPPAGGTEESDTYKPLFEDKEEDDK
;
A
#
# COMPACT_ATOMS: atom_id res chain seq x y z
N MET A 1 14.27 -0.09 -14.26
CA MET A 1 12.99 -0.67 -14.70
C MET A 1 12.66 -1.85 -13.80
N ILE A 2 11.43 -1.96 -13.36
CA ILE A 2 10.89 -3.15 -12.65
C ILE A 2 9.82 -3.75 -13.55
N GLU A 3 9.82 -5.05 -13.71
CA GLU A 3 8.74 -5.77 -14.37
C GLU A 3 8.18 -6.82 -13.41
N VAL A 4 6.87 -6.79 -13.23
CA VAL A 4 6.10 -7.73 -12.43
C VAL A 4 5.13 -8.46 -13.37
N LYS A 5 5.26 -9.79 -13.49
CA LYS A 5 4.49 -10.60 -14.45
C LYS A 5 3.74 -11.72 -13.75
N ASN A 6 2.42 -11.66 -13.78
CA ASN A 6 1.47 -12.67 -13.27
C ASN A 6 1.78 -13.11 -11.82
N VAL A 7 2.17 -12.13 -10.97
CA VAL A 7 2.62 -12.39 -9.61
C VAL A 7 1.44 -12.62 -8.67
N SER A 8 1.51 -13.70 -7.92
CA SER A 8 0.53 -14.02 -6.88
C SER A 8 1.20 -14.36 -5.56
N LYS A 9 0.51 -14.07 -4.45
CA LYS A 9 0.94 -14.46 -3.10
C LYS A 9 -0.21 -15.02 -2.30
N ASN A 10 -0.04 -16.25 -1.84
CA ASN A 10 -0.97 -16.94 -0.97
C ASN A 10 -0.35 -17.20 0.40
N TYR A 11 -1.12 -16.96 1.45
CA TYR A 11 -0.82 -17.34 2.84
C TYR A 11 -1.84 -18.41 3.26
N GLY A 12 -1.50 -19.68 3.05
CA GLY A 12 -2.46 -20.77 3.20
C GLY A 12 -3.70 -20.55 2.32
N PRO A 13 -4.91 -20.47 2.90
CA PRO A 13 -6.15 -20.27 2.14
C PRO A 13 -6.38 -18.83 1.69
N VAL A 14 -5.60 -17.86 2.23
CA VAL A 14 -5.78 -16.43 1.95
C VAL A 14 -4.89 -16.01 0.79
N SER A 15 -5.49 -15.56 -0.30
CA SER A 15 -4.78 -14.98 -1.44
C SER A 15 -4.65 -13.46 -1.24
N ALA A 16 -3.46 -13.01 -0.84
CA ALA A 16 -3.16 -11.61 -0.55
C ALA A 16 -2.90 -10.79 -1.84
N VAL A 17 -2.27 -11.42 -2.84
CA VAL A 17 -2.01 -10.83 -4.15
C VAL A 17 -2.40 -11.85 -5.21
N LYS A 18 -3.10 -11.40 -6.27
CA LYS A 18 -3.81 -12.25 -7.22
C LYS A 18 -3.48 -11.84 -8.65
N ASP A 19 -2.50 -12.50 -9.25
CA ASP A 19 -2.17 -12.39 -10.67
C ASP A 19 -1.97 -10.92 -11.11
N ILE A 20 -1.08 -10.20 -10.41
CA ILE A 20 -0.77 -8.82 -10.74
C ILE A 20 0.35 -8.74 -11.77
N SER A 21 0.19 -7.80 -12.71
CA SER A 21 1.21 -7.48 -13.70
C SER A 21 1.29 -5.97 -13.88
N PHE A 22 2.49 -5.40 -13.82
CA PHE A 22 2.75 -3.98 -14.05
C PHE A 22 4.24 -3.75 -14.30
N THR A 23 4.56 -2.58 -14.87
CA THR A 23 5.93 -2.15 -15.13
C THR A 23 6.17 -0.80 -14.48
N VAL A 24 7.38 -0.62 -13.94
CA VAL A 24 7.87 0.66 -13.43
C VAL A 24 9.04 1.10 -14.30
N GLU A 25 8.85 2.19 -15.02
CA GLU A 25 9.87 2.79 -15.88
C GLU A 25 10.82 3.69 -15.09
N LYS A 26 11.97 4.03 -15.70
CA LYS A 26 12.97 4.90 -15.05
C LYS A 26 12.54 6.36 -15.06
N GLY A 27 12.89 7.08 -13.99
CA GLY A 27 12.81 8.54 -13.94
C GLY A 27 11.45 9.11 -13.52
N HIS A 28 10.57 8.28 -12.95
CA HIS A 28 9.27 8.70 -12.43
C HIS A 28 9.10 8.36 -10.95
N ILE A 29 8.19 9.06 -10.31
CA ILE A 29 7.73 8.74 -8.96
C ILE A 29 6.40 8.02 -9.06
N TYR A 30 6.39 6.74 -8.69
CA TYR A 30 5.20 5.88 -8.71
C TYR A 30 4.53 5.83 -7.34
N GLY A 31 3.25 6.11 -7.29
CA GLY A 31 2.41 5.87 -6.13
C GLY A 31 1.75 4.49 -6.16
N PHE A 32 1.99 3.66 -5.15
CA PHE A 32 1.31 2.38 -4.99
C PHE A 32 0.16 2.54 -3.99
N LEU A 33 -1.05 2.75 -4.49
CA LEU A 33 -2.22 3.17 -3.73
C LEU A 33 -3.18 2.03 -3.46
N GLY A 34 -3.73 1.98 -2.26
CA GLY A 34 -4.80 1.04 -1.91
C GLY A 34 -5.13 1.05 -0.42
N PRO A 35 -6.30 0.54 -0.02
CA PRO A 35 -6.68 0.47 1.38
C PRO A 35 -5.80 -0.50 2.17
N ASN A 36 -5.89 -0.45 3.49
CA ASN A 36 -5.21 -1.41 4.35
C ASN A 36 -5.68 -2.84 4.04
N GLY A 37 -4.72 -3.77 3.95
CA GLY A 37 -5.00 -5.15 3.56
C GLY A 37 -5.19 -5.39 2.05
N ALA A 38 -5.06 -4.38 1.19
CA ALA A 38 -5.18 -4.53 -0.26
C ALA A 38 -4.06 -5.34 -0.92
N GLY A 39 -2.91 -5.53 -0.23
CA GLY A 39 -1.75 -6.25 -0.73
C GLY A 39 -0.51 -5.38 -0.98
N LYS A 40 -0.51 -4.07 -0.62
CA LYS A 40 0.59 -3.12 -0.86
C LYS A 40 1.93 -3.63 -0.30
N SER A 41 2.06 -3.74 1.02
CA SER A 41 3.33 -4.16 1.66
C SER A 41 3.73 -5.58 1.28
N THR A 42 2.76 -6.47 1.00
CA THR A 42 3.05 -7.81 0.45
C THR A 42 3.72 -7.69 -0.92
N THR A 43 3.23 -6.81 -1.80
CA THR A 43 3.81 -6.56 -3.12
C THR A 43 5.19 -5.92 -3.00
N MET A 44 5.37 -4.91 -2.13
CA MET A 44 6.68 -4.29 -1.87
C MET A 44 7.71 -5.31 -1.38
N ASN A 45 7.32 -6.17 -0.43
CA ASN A 45 8.19 -7.23 0.08
C ASN A 45 8.57 -8.27 -0.99
N MET A 46 7.70 -8.55 -1.95
CA MET A 46 8.03 -9.44 -3.07
C MET A 46 9.01 -8.77 -4.06
N ILE A 47 8.78 -7.50 -4.42
CA ILE A 47 9.66 -6.74 -5.32
C ILE A 47 11.07 -6.58 -4.72
N THR A 48 11.17 -6.37 -3.41
CA THR A 48 12.46 -6.22 -2.71
C THR A 48 13.15 -7.55 -2.40
N GLY A 49 12.51 -8.67 -2.73
CA GLY A 49 13.02 -10.00 -2.44
C GLY A 49 13.09 -10.34 -0.95
N CYS A 50 12.32 -9.63 -0.10
CA CYS A 50 12.14 -9.96 1.31
C CYS A 50 11.12 -11.10 1.49
N LEU A 51 10.26 -11.32 0.49
CA LEU A 51 9.22 -12.34 0.49
C LEU A 51 9.15 -13.01 -0.88
N ALA A 52 9.18 -14.33 -0.92
CA ALA A 52 8.99 -15.07 -2.17
C ALA A 52 7.52 -15.02 -2.64
N ALA A 53 7.31 -14.79 -3.94
CA ALA A 53 6.01 -14.96 -4.57
C ALA A 53 5.59 -16.45 -4.54
N THR A 54 4.29 -16.70 -4.63
CA THR A 54 3.76 -18.06 -4.81
C THR A 54 3.85 -18.49 -6.28
N SER A 55 3.68 -17.53 -7.20
CA SER A 55 3.82 -17.70 -8.65
C SER A 55 4.11 -16.36 -9.32
N GLY A 56 4.55 -16.41 -10.57
CA GLY A 56 4.90 -15.26 -11.38
C GLY A 56 6.38 -14.89 -11.30
N GLU A 57 6.76 -13.84 -12.02
CA GLU A 57 8.15 -13.41 -12.21
C GLU A 57 8.29 -11.94 -11.84
N ILE A 58 9.41 -11.59 -11.21
CA ILE A 58 9.77 -10.21 -10.88
C ILE A 58 11.22 -9.97 -11.34
N THR A 59 11.41 -8.99 -12.23
CA THR A 59 12.74 -8.59 -12.68
C THR A 59 13.04 -7.14 -12.31
N ILE A 60 14.26 -6.89 -11.86
CA ILE A 60 14.76 -5.58 -11.45
C ILE A 60 16.01 -5.27 -12.27
N ALA A 61 15.97 -4.21 -13.06
CA ALA A 61 17.06 -3.83 -13.97
C ALA A 61 17.49 -4.97 -14.92
N GLY A 62 16.59 -5.90 -15.23
CA GLY A 62 16.84 -7.08 -16.08
C GLY A 62 17.25 -8.33 -15.32
N HIS A 63 17.44 -8.27 -13.99
CA HIS A 63 17.82 -9.40 -13.15
C HIS A 63 16.59 -9.97 -12.41
N ASP A 64 16.42 -11.27 -12.44
CA ASP A 64 15.36 -11.94 -11.66
C ASP A 64 15.65 -11.85 -10.16
N ILE A 65 14.64 -11.42 -9.38
CA ILE A 65 14.79 -11.12 -7.94
C ILE A 65 15.10 -12.37 -7.10
N TYR A 66 14.88 -13.56 -7.60
CA TYR A 66 15.09 -14.82 -6.88
C TYR A 66 16.35 -15.55 -7.35
N SER A 67 16.55 -15.72 -8.65
CA SER A 67 17.70 -16.43 -9.20
C SER A 67 18.97 -15.57 -9.26
N GLU A 68 18.83 -14.24 -9.45
CA GLU A 68 19.91 -13.26 -9.51
C GLU A 68 19.80 -12.21 -8.38
N ALA A 69 19.39 -12.67 -7.19
CA ALA A 69 19.00 -11.80 -6.07
C ALA A 69 20.04 -10.73 -5.68
N MET A 70 21.31 -11.05 -5.72
CA MET A 70 22.38 -10.11 -5.35
C MET A 70 22.49 -8.98 -6.37
N GLU A 71 22.41 -9.28 -7.66
CA GLU A 71 22.49 -8.27 -8.70
C GLU A 71 21.21 -7.40 -8.69
N ALA A 72 20.02 -8.01 -8.64
CA ALA A 72 18.77 -7.29 -8.51
C ALA A 72 18.74 -6.32 -7.32
N LYS A 73 19.15 -6.78 -6.14
CA LYS A 73 19.12 -5.98 -4.89
C LYS A 73 20.12 -4.83 -4.86
N ARG A 74 21.19 -4.86 -5.64
CA ARG A 74 22.14 -3.73 -5.78
C ARG A 74 21.47 -2.49 -6.37
N HIS A 75 20.44 -2.67 -7.18
CA HIS A 75 19.68 -1.59 -7.79
C HIS A 75 18.58 -1.02 -6.89
N ILE A 76 18.33 -1.62 -5.71
CA ILE A 76 17.21 -1.25 -4.85
C ILE A 76 17.71 -0.61 -3.53
N GLY A 77 17.11 0.52 -3.18
CA GLY A 77 17.08 1.03 -1.83
C GLY A 77 15.69 0.83 -1.24
N TYR A 78 15.58 0.22 -0.07
CA TYR A 78 14.28 -0.10 0.52
C TYR A 78 14.12 0.45 1.93
N LEU A 79 13.00 1.12 2.16
CA LEU A 79 12.50 1.52 3.46
C LEU A 79 11.20 0.78 3.73
N PRO A 80 11.16 -0.21 4.62
CA PRO A 80 9.90 -0.83 5.06
C PRO A 80 9.11 0.12 5.96
N GLU A 81 7.81 -0.14 6.14
CA GLU A 81 6.90 0.64 6.99
C GLU A 81 7.48 0.85 8.41
N GLN A 82 8.11 -0.19 8.97
CA GLN A 82 8.86 -0.10 10.23
C GLN A 82 10.35 -0.32 9.94
N PRO A 83 11.15 0.75 9.91
CA PRO A 83 12.57 0.63 9.63
C PRO A 83 13.27 -0.22 10.70
N PRO A 84 14.02 -1.26 10.31
CA PRO A 84 14.74 -2.14 11.24
C PRO A 84 16.05 -1.48 11.72
N LEU A 85 15.93 -0.39 12.47
CA LEU A 85 17.05 0.40 12.95
C LEU A 85 17.70 -0.25 14.18
N TYR A 86 19.03 -0.25 14.22
CA TYR A 86 19.79 -0.65 15.40
C TYR A 86 19.81 0.51 16.40
N THR A 87 18.90 0.43 17.38
CA THR A 87 18.58 1.54 18.28
C THR A 87 19.71 1.93 19.23
N ASP A 88 20.68 1.04 19.45
CA ASP A 88 21.86 1.26 20.28
C ASP A 88 23.05 1.87 19.50
N MET A 89 22.89 2.07 18.20
CA MET A 89 23.82 2.79 17.35
C MET A 89 23.40 4.25 17.18
N THR A 90 24.37 5.09 16.82
CA THR A 90 24.11 6.43 16.27
C THR A 90 23.76 6.33 14.77
N PRO A 91 23.14 7.36 14.15
CA PRO A 91 22.92 7.40 12.71
C PRO A 91 24.19 7.17 11.90
N PHE A 92 25.31 7.77 12.31
CA PHE A 92 26.60 7.60 11.64
C PHE A 92 27.12 6.15 11.71
N GLU A 93 27.09 5.54 12.89
CA GLU A 93 27.49 4.13 13.08
C GLU A 93 26.60 3.18 12.29
N TYR A 94 25.28 3.39 12.33
CA TYR A 94 24.31 2.58 11.59
C TYR A 94 24.52 2.69 10.08
N LEU A 95 24.66 3.90 9.53
CA LEU A 95 24.93 4.10 8.10
C LEU A 95 26.29 3.54 7.70
N SER A 96 27.29 3.62 8.57
CA SER A 96 28.60 2.98 8.34
C SER A 96 28.49 1.46 8.25
N PHE A 97 27.69 0.86 9.13
CA PHE A 97 27.41 -0.58 9.09
C PHE A 97 26.69 -0.97 7.79
N VAL A 98 25.62 -0.25 7.44
CA VAL A 98 24.84 -0.51 6.22
C VAL A 98 25.68 -0.35 4.95
N GLY A 99 26.48 0.72 4.87
CA GLY A 99 27.33 0.96 3.70
C GLY A 99 28.38 -0.12 3.49
N ARG A 100 29.01 -0.61 4.57
CA ARG A 100 29.91 -1.78 4.50
C ARG A 100 29.17 -3.03 4.04
N ALA A 101 27.96 -3.28 4.55
CA ALA A 101 27.14 -4.41 4.13
C ALA A 101 26.73 -4.32 2.64
N LYS A 102 26.55 -3.10 2.11
CA LYS A 102 26.32 -2.85 0.69
C LYS A 102 27.61 -2.92 -0.17
N GLY A 103 28.79 -3.11 0.45
CA GLY A 103 30.07 -3.26 -0.25
C GLY A 103 30.74 -1.94 -0.64
N LEU A 104 30.38 -0.82 -0.02
CA LEU A 104 31.04 0.47 -0.27
C LEU A 104 32.50 0.45 0.23
N SER A 105 33.41 0.97 -0.58
CA SER A 105 34.82 1.13 -0.19
C SER A 105 34.99 2.17 0.93
N LYS A 106 36.07 2.10 1.70
CA LYS A 106 36.30 3.03 2.83
C LYS A 106 36.27 4.50 2.40
N GLY A 107 36.85 4.84 1.23
CA GLY A 107 36.86 6.23 0.72
C GLY A 107 35.46 6.73 0.34
N GLU A 108 34.72 5.92 -0.40
CA GLU A 108 33.37 6.28 -0.84
C GLU A 108 32.36 6.31 0.31
N LEU A 109 32.57 5.48 1.33
CA LEU A 109 31.63 5.31 2.43
C LEU A 109 31.40 6.61 3.21
N TYR A 110 32.47 7.28 3.61
CA TYR A 110 32.38 8.51 4.42
C TYR A 110 31.74 9.65 3.64
N ASP A 111 32.13 9.87 2.39
CA ASP A 111 31.59 10.90 1.52
C ASP A 111 30.09 10.67 1.24
N GLN A 112 29.71 9.41 1.03
CA GLN A 112 28.31 9.06 0.83
C GLN A 112 27.48 9.20 2.10
N ILE A 113 28.00 8.83 3.27
CA ILE A 113 27.31 9.02 4.55
C ILE A 113 27.05 10.50 4.79
N GLU A 114 28.06 11.36 4.65
CA GLU A 114 27.90 12.80 4.80
C GLU A 114 26.80 13.32 3.85
N THR A 115 26.90 12.99 2.57
CA THR A 115 25.91 13.37 1.55
C THR A 115 24.48 12.92 1.90
N VAL A 116 24.27 11.66 2.33
CA VAL A 116 22.92 11.17 2.63
C VAL A 116 22.39 11.76 3.93
N MET A 117 23.25 12.02 4.92
CA MET A 117 22.86 12.67 6.16
C MET A 117 22.42 14.11 5.96
N GLU A 118 23.11 14.85 5.11
CA GLU A 118 22.72 16.21 4.71
C GLU A 118 21.37 16.18 3.95
N LYS A 119 21.25 15.36 2.91
CA LYS A 119 20.01 15.22 2.11
C LYS A 119 18.79 14.87 2.95
N THR A 120 18.95 14.00 3.94
CA THR A 120 17.84 13.57 4.80
C THR A 120 17.65 14.44 6.04
N GLY A 121 18.52 15.46 6.25
CA GLY A 121 18.43 16.41 7.36
C GLY A 121 18.68 15.76 8.73
N ILE A 122 19.60 14.80 8.81
CA ILE A 122 19.98 14.11 10.06
C ILE A 122 21.41 14.39 10.51
N ALA A 123 22.14 15.25 9.81
CA ALA A 123 23.52 15.61 10.17
C ALA A 123 23.65 16.18 11.60
N ASN A 124 22.65 16.94 12.04
CA ASN A 124 22.58 17.53 13.38
C ASN A 124 22.35 16.52 14.52
N VAL A 125 22.08 15.26 14.21
CA VAL A 125 21.84 14.17 15.17
C VAL A 125 22.78 12.98 14.93
N ALA A 126 23.85 13.17 14.15
CA ALA A 126 24.81 12.15 13.73
C ALA A 126 25.31 11.26 14.87
N ASP A 127 25.63 11.90 16.01
CA ASP A 127 26.25 11.27 17.20
C ASP A 127 25.23 10.90 18.29
N ARG A 128 23.92 11.13 18.04
CA ARG A 128 22.87 10.82 19.02
C ARG A 128 22.34 9.40 18.81
N LEU A 129 22.22 8.61 19.88
CA LEU A 129 21.67 7.26 19.78
C LEU A 129 20.28 7.24 19.12
N ILE A 130 20.07 6.34 18.17
CA ILE A 130 18.82 6.21 17.39
C ILE A 130 17.60 6.00 18.31
N ARG A 131 17.75 5.28 19.43
CA ARG A 131 16.66 5.10 20.41
C ARG A 131 16.12 6.42 20.94
N ASN A 132 16.97 7.45 21.03
CA ASN A 132 16.63 8.77 21.57
C ASN A 132 16.09 9.75 20.52
N LEU A 133 15.96 9.33 19.26
CA LEU A 133 15.43 10.13 18.18
C LEU A 133 13.90 10.08 18.15
N SER A 134 13.27 11.16 17.69
CA SER A 134 11.84 11.19 17.38
C SER A 134 11.51 10.22 16.24
N LYS A 135 10.23 9.88 16.08
CA LYS A 135 9.78 9.01 14.97
C LYS A 135 10.20 9.57 13.60
N GLY A 136 10.05 10.89 13.39
CA GLY A 136 10.46 11.55 12.15
C GLY A 136 11.95 11.45 11.86
N TYR A 137 12.80 11.63 12.87
CA TYR A 137 14.24 11.41 12.70
C TYR A 137 14.58 9.95 12.41
N LYS A 138 13.92 8.98 13.07
CA LYS A 138 14.08 7.56 12.75
C LYS A 138 13.68 7.24 11.32
N GLN A 139 12.59 7.84 10.84
CA GLN A 139 12.16 7.70 9.45
C GLN A 139 13.21 8.24 8.46
N ARG A 140 13.78 9.42 8.75
CA ARG A 140 14.86 10.03 7.95
C ARG A 140 16.12 9.17 7.95
N VAL A 141 16.50 8.55 9.07
CA VAL A 141 17.60 7.57 9.14
C VAL A 141 17.28 6.36 8.25
N GLY A 142 16.04 5.89 8.26
CA GLY A 142 15.57 4.81 7.38
C GLY A 142 15.62 5.19 5.90
N ILE A 143 15.26 6.42 5.53
CA ILE A 143 15.43 6.92 4.14
C ILE A 143 16.92 7.03 3.80
N ALA A 144 17.75 7.56 4.70
CA ALA A 144 19.19 7.69 4.49
C ALA A 144 19.84 6.32 4.17
N GLN A 145 19.48 5.26 4.90
CA GLN A 145 19.98 3.90 4.61
C GLN A 145 19.47 3.37 3.27
N ALA A 146 18.25 3.72 2.87
CA ALA A 146 17.71 3.29 1.58
C ALA A 146 18.50 3.92 0.42
N ILE A 147 18.81 5.23 0.48
CA ILE A 147 19.52 5.94 -0.58
C ILE A 147 21.05 5.78 -0.55
N LEU A 148 21.60 5.25 0.53
CA LEU A 148 23.04 4.95 0.63
C LEU A 148 23.45 3.91 -0.41
N GLY A 149 24.54 4.17 -1.12
CA GLY A 149 24.97 3.35 -2.27
C GLY A 149 24.36 3.79 -3.60
N ASN A 150 23.60 4.89 -3.62
CA ASN A 150 23.03 5.52 -4.82
C ASN A 150 22.27 4.53 -5.72
N PRO A 151 21.26 3.79 -5.21
CA PRO A 151 20.53 2.79 -5.99
C PRO A 151 19.71 3.44 -7.12
N ASP A 152 19.50 2.72 -8.22
CA ASP A 152 18.64 3.20 -9.33
C ASP A 152 17.19 3.38 -8.91
N ILE A 153 16.72 2.56 -7.98
CA ILE A 153 15.31 2.46 -7.57
C ILE A 153 15.23 2.59 -6.05
N ILE A 154 14.34 3.44 -5.57
CA ILE A 154 14.04 3.62 -4.14
C ILE A 154 12.60 3.20 -3.88
N ILE A 155 12.41 2.28 -2.96
CA ILE A 155 11.08 1.78 -2.56
C ILE A 155 10.83 2.22 -1.11
N LEU A 156 9.74 2.95 -0.90
CA LEU A 156 9.35 3.51 0.40
C LEU A 156 7.95 2.98 0.76
N ASP A 157 7.87 2.13 1.77
CA ASP A 157 6.59 1.57 2.23
C ASP A 157 6.03 2.45 3.35
N GLU A 158 4.91 3.15 3.07
CA GLU A 158 4.20 4.07 3.98
C GLU A 158 5.14 5.10 4.67
N PRO A 159 5.94 5.89 3.92
CA PRO A 159 7.03 6.70 4.50
C PRO A 159 6.58 7.82 5.43
N THR A 160 5.32 8.18 5.44
CA THR A 160 4.73 9.31 6.20
C THR A 160 3.89 8.86 7.39
N VAL A 161 3.68 7.55 7.56
CA VAL A 161 2.81 7.01 8.63
C VAL A 161 3.25 7.43 10.02
N GLY A 162 2.32 8.14 10.70
CA GLY A 162 2.47 8.57 12.10
C GLY A 162 3.50 9.69 12.31
N LEU A 163 3.76 10.46 11.27
CA LEU A 163 4.47 11.74 11.32
C LEU A 163 3.46 12.88 11.53
N ASP A 164 3.94 13.98 12.08
CA ASP A 164 3.15 15.22 12.16
C ASP A 164 3.08 15.93 10.79
N PRO A 165 2.12 16.86 10.59
CA PRO A 165 1.91 17.53 9.30
C PRO A 165 3.15 18.24 8.75
N ILE A 166 4.00 18.81 9.61
CA ILE A 166 5.23 19.50 9.18
C ILE A 166 6.22 18.48 8.64
N GLN A 167 6.44 17.39 9.37
CA GLN A 167 7.34 16.31 8.94
C GLN A 167 6.86 15.64 7.65
N ILE A 168 5.54 15.50 7.44
CA ILE A 168 4.98 14.99 6.19
C ILE A 168 5.39 15.85 5.01
N VAL A 169 5.27 17.19 5.13
CA VAL A 169 5.69 18.12 4.07
C VAL A 169 7.17 17.98 3.76
N GLU A 170 8.02 17.91 4.79
CA GLU A 170 9.46 17.75 4.62
C GLU A 170 9.85 16.40 3.95
N ILE A 171 9.19 15.31 4.33
CA ILE A 171 9.42 14.01 3.67
C ILE A 171 8.95 14.03 2.21
N ARG A 172 7.82 14.67 1.90
CA ARG A 172 7.36 14.84 0.50
C ARG A 172 8.38 15.59 -0.35
N GLN A 173 8.92 16.69 0.17
CA GLN A 173 9.97 17.44 -0.52
C GLN A 173 11.22 16.60 -0.74
N LEU A 174 11.63 15.83 0.26
CA LEU A 174 12.74 14.89 0.12
C LEU A 174 12.48 13.85 -0.98
N ILE A 175 11.27 13.25 -1.03
CA ILE A 175 10.91 12.27 -2.06
C ILE A 175 10.95 12.90 -3.47
N GLN A 176 10.43 14.12 -3.62
CA GLN A 176 10.49 14.86 -4.89
C GLN A 176 11.94 15.14 -5.34
N GLU A 177 12.82 15.52 -4.41
CA GLU A 177 14.25 15.69 -4.71
C GLU A 177 14.92 14.37 -5.10
N LEU A 178 14.59 13.26 -4.46
CA LEU A 178 15.07 11.93 -4.82
C LEU A 178 14.58 11.52 -6.21
N GLY A 179 13.32 11.81 -6.55
CA GLY A 179 12.73 11.49 -7.85
C GLY A 179 13.43 12.14 -9.05
N LYS A 180 14.17 13.25 -8.84
CA LYS A 180 14.97 13.88 -9.91
C LYS A 180 16.13 13.02 -10.41
N LYS A 181 16.59 12.04 -9.61
CA LYS A 181 17.79 11.23 -9.90
C LYS A 181 17.52 9.74 -9.87
N HIS A 182 16.47 9.32 -9.17
CA HIS A 182 16.12 7.94 -8.93
C HIS A 182 14.69 7.67 -9.40
N THR A 183 14.40 6.43 -9.72
CA THR A 183 13.02 5.97 -9.82
C THR A 183 12.52 5.71 -8.40
N VAL A 184 11.41 6.29 -8.02
CA VAL A 184 10.86 6.13 -6.68
C VAL A 184 9.52 5.41 -6.74
N ILE A 185 9.32 4.43 -5.86
CA ILE A 185 8.01 3.82 -5.61
C ILE A 185 7.67 4.12 -4.16
N LEU A 186 6.55 4.76 -3.93
CA LEU A 186 6.05 4.96 -2.59
C LEU A 186 4.68 4.33 -2.42
N SER A 187 4.49 3.54 -1.36
CA SER A 187 3.17 3.05 -1.00
C SER A 187 2.48 4.05 -0.07
N SER A 188 1.19 4.25 -0.26
CA SER A 188 0.33 4.97 0.69
C SER A 188 -1.12 4.50 0.59
N HIS A 189 -1.86 4.68 1.66
CA HIS A 189 -3.32 4.56 1.68
C HIS A 189 -3.99 5.94 1.62
N ILE A 190 -3.20 7.03 1.57
CA ILE A 190 -3.66 8.42 1.54
C ILE A 190 -3.47 8.99 0.14
N LEU A 191 -4.57 9.23 -0.54
CA LEU A 191 -4.58 9.73 -1.91
C LEU A 191 -3.89 11.10 -2.07
N GLN A 192 -4.13 12.01 -1.13
CA GLN A 192 -3.52 13.33 -1.12
C GLN A 192 -1.98 13.30 -1.07
N GLU A 193 -1.40 12.25 -0.49
CA GLU A 193 0.05 12.06 -0.50
C GLU A 193 0.55 11.68 -1.88
N ILE A 194 -0.14 10.76 -2.54
CA ILE A 194 0.17 10.30 -3.89
C ILE A 194 0.04 11.45 -4.89
N SER A 195 -1.09 12.16 -4.90
CA SER A 195 -1.33 13.29 -5.81
C SER A 195 -0.33 14.43 -5.67
N ALA A 196 0.24 14.61 -4.48
CA ALA A 196 1.17 15.70 -4.21
C ALA A 196 2.61 15.43 -4.68
N VAL A 197 2.97 14.16 -4.92
CA VAL A 197 4.38 13.75 -5.10
C VAL A 197 4.60 12.90 -6.35
N CYS A 198 3.61 12.09 -6.75
CA CYS A 198 3.76 11.08 -7.79
C CYS A 198 3.36 11.59 -9.17
N ASP A 199 4.02 11.05 -10.20
CA ASP A 199 3.67 11.28 -11.62
C ASP A 199 2.74 10.15 -12.12
N TRP A 200 2.90 8.96 -11.55
CA TRP A 200 2.22 7.74 -11.95
C TRP A 200 1.59 7.05 -10.75
N VAL A 201 0.44 6.41 -10.94
CA VAL A 201 -0.22 5.66 -9.85
C VAL A 201 -0.57 4.23 -10.28
N ILE A 202 -0.30 3.29 -9.38
CA ILE A 202 -0.72 1.89 -9.47
C ILE A 202 -1.70 1.66 -8.32
N MET A 203 -2.97 1.43 -8.66
CA MET A 203 -4.03 1.23 -7.67
C MET A 203 -4.28 -0.26 -7.45
N ILE A 204 -4.21 -0.71 -6.19
CA ILE A 204 -4.48 -2.10 -5.81
C ILE A 204 -5.70 -2.18 -4.89
N SER A 205 -6.59 -3.12 -5.18
CA SER A 205 -7.76 -3.45 -4.36
C SER A 205 -7.94 -4.96 -4.27
N LYS A 206 -8.12 -5.50 -3.07
CA LYS A 206 -8.34 -6.94 -2.80
C LYS A 206 -7.33 -7.87 -3.48
N GLY A 207 -6.08 -7.41 -3.56
CA GLY A 207 -4.97 -8.13 -4.16
C GLY A 207 -4.90 -8.07 -5.68
N LYS A 208 -5.65 -7.21 -6.35
CA LYS A 208 -5.63 -7.02 -7.81
C LYS A 208 -5.30 -5.57 -8.16
N ILE A 209 -4.57 -5.37 -9.25
CA ILE A 209 -4.42 -4.03 -9.84
C ILE A 209 -5.75 -3.64 -10.49
N VAL A 210 -6.27 -2.47 -10.10
CA VAL A 210 -7.53 -1.91 -10.63
C VAL A 210 -7.29 -0.76 -11.60
N ALA A 211 -6.14 -0.06 -11.47
CA ALA A 211 -5.68 0.94 -12.42
C ALA A 211 -4.16 1.06 -12.36
N SER A 212 -3.53 1.42 -13.47
CA SER A 212 -2.10 1.74 -13.56
C SER A 212 -1.89 2.70 -14.73
N ASP A 213 -1.71 4.00 -14.45
CA ASP A 213 -1.49 5.03 -15.47
C ASP A 213 -0.86 6.29 -14.86
N ALA A 214 -0.45 7.22 -15.71
CA ALA A 214 -0.09 8.56 -15.28
C ALA A 214 -1.29 9.24 -14.60
N ILE A 215 -1.04 9.99 -13.53
CA ILE A 215 -2.11 10.68 -12.79
C ILE A 215 -2.91 11.61 -13.72
N GLU A 216 -2.23 12.33 -14.61
CA GLU A 216 -2.84 13.20 -15.59
C GLU A 216 -3.81 12.45 -16.52
N ASN A 217 -3.43 11.26 -16.99
CA ASN A 217 -4.28 10.44 -17.87
C ASN A 217 -5.52 9.93 -17.13
N LEU A 218 -5.38 9.51 -15.86
CA LEU A 218 -6.50 9.03 -15.05
C LEU A 218 -7.50 10.16 -14.75
N LEU A 219 -7.02 11.38 -14.59
CA LEU A 219 -7.87 12.54 -14.37
C LEU A 219 -8.50 13.04 -15.67
N SER A 220 -7.78 13.00 -16.79
CA SER A 220 -8.27 13.42 -18.11
C SER A 220 -9.12 12.35 -18.81
N GLY A 221 -8.91 11.07 -18.53
CA GLY A 221 -9.75 9.98 -19.08
C GLY A 221 -11.20 10.00 -18.60
N THR A 222 -11.50 10.87 -17.66
CA THR A 222 -12.85 11.24 -17.21
C THR A 222 -13.32 12.57 -17.84
N GLU A 223 -12.61 13.10 -18.85
CA GLU A 223 -13.06 14.25 -19.64
C GLU A 223 -14.34 13.88 -20.42
N GLY A 224 -15.45 14.30 -19.89
CA GLY A 224 -16.76 14.12 -20.53
C GLY A 224 -17.94 14.18 -19.60
N SER A 225 -17.75 13.99 -18.31
CA SER A 225 -18.86 14.13 -17.36
C SER A 225 -18.48 15.06 -16.21
N SER A 226 -19.15 16.19 -16.14
CA SER A 226 -19.13 17.02 -14.94
C SER A 226 -19.88 16.30 -13.83
N SER A 227 -19.50 16.46 -12.57
CA SER A 227 -20.24 15.90 -11.45
C SER A 227 -20.73 16.99 -10.51
N ILE A 228 -21.91 16.80 -9.94
CA ILE A 228 -22.45 17.65 -8.90
C ILE A 228 -22.56 16.82 -7.63
N HIS A 229 -21.91 17.29 -6.57
CA HIS A 229 -21.99 16.66 -5.25
C HIS A 229 -23.06 17.35 -4.42
N LEU A 230 -23.98 16.57 -3.88
CA LEU A 230 -25.15 17.02 -3.15
C LEU A 230 -25.27 16.28 -1.81
N GLU A 231 -25.44 17.02 -0.71
CA GLU A 231 -25.89 16.46 0.57
C GLU A 231 -27.35 16.84 0.83
N THR A 232 -28.20 15.86 1.01
CA THR A 232 -29.65 16.03 1.23
C THR A 232 -30.15 15.04 2.28
N GLU A 233 -31.42 15.19 2.69
CA GLU A 233 -32.12 14.22 3.53
C GLU A 233 -33.25 13.58 2.72
N GLY A 234 -33.56 12.31 3.00
CA GLY A 234 -34.65 11.60 2.37
C GLY A 234 -34.31 10.20 1.89
N ASN A 235 -35.26 9.58 1.23
CA ASN A 235 -35.08 8.22 0.70
C ASN A 235 -34.34 8.25 -0.64
N ALA A 236 -33.31 7.43 -0.81
CA ALA A 236 -32.49 7.35 -2.02
C ALA A 236 -33.34 7.06 -3.29
N ASP A 237 -34.35 6.21 -3.20
CA ASP A 237 -35.22 5.87 -4.33
C ASP A 237 -36.10 7.05 -4.78
N THR A 238 -36.54 7.86 -3.83
CA THR A 238 -37.32 9.08 -4.12
C THR A 238 -36.43 10.10 -4.83
N ILE A 239 -35.25 10.36 -4.29
CA ILE A 239 -34.29 11.30 -4.86
C ILE A 239 -33.85 10.83 -6.24
N ARG A 240 -33.61 9.54 -6.43
CA ARG A 240 -33.26 8.95 -7.73
C ARG A 240 -34.34 9.23 -8.78
N LYS A 241 -35.62 9.02 -8.45
CA LYS A 241 -36.75 9.27 -9.36
C LYS A 241 -36.89 10.74 -9.75
N ILE A 242 -36.51 11.65 -8.85
CA ILE A 242 -36.54 13.09 -9.11
C ILE A 242 -35.39 13.47 -10.05
N LEU A 243 -34.18 13.09 -9.70
CA LEU A 243 -33.00 13.53 -10.41
C LEU A 243 -32.83 12.88 -11.80
N GLN A 244 -33.29 11.64 -11.99
CA GLN A 244 -33.26 10.98 -13.30
C GLN A 244 -34.13 11.64 -14.37
N LYS A 245 -35.09 12.51 -13.98
CA LYS A 245 -35.95 13.24 -14.92
C LYS A 245 -35.32 14.52 -15.44
N ILE A 246 -34.23 14.95 -14.84
CA ILE A 246 -33.53 16.20 -15.18
C ILE A 246 -32.68 15.97 -16.40
N LYS A 247 -32.82 16.83 -17.39
CA LYS A 247 -32.06 16.75 -18.64
C LYS A 247 -30.55 16.97 -18.35
N GLY A 248 -29.69 16.14 -18.90
CA GLY A 248 -28.25 16.22 -18.72
C GLY A 248 -27.73 15.40 -17.51
N VAL A 249 -28.59 14.71 -16.76
CA VAL A 249 -28.19 13.76 -15.73
C VAL A 249 -27.96 12.38 -16.34
N GLU A 250 -26.72 11.87 -16.28
CA GLU A 250 -26.36 10.56 -16.83
C GLU A 250 -26.41 9.46 -15.78
N LYS A 251 -25.76 9.69 -14.63
CA LYS A 251 -25.59 8.65 -13.59
C LYS A 251 -25.77 9.25 -12.20
N LEU A 252 -26.28 8.45 -11.27
CA LEU A 252 -26.48 8.81 -9.87
C LEU A 252 -25.84 7.76 -8.99
N SER A 253 -24.98 8.19 -8.07
CA SER A 253 -24.44 7.36 -6.99
C SER A 253 -24.84 7.93 -5.64
N PHE A 254 -25.09 7.03 -4.66
CA PHE A 254 -25.59 7.37 -3.34
C PHE A 254 -24.71 6.76 -2.28
N ALA A 255 -24.37 7.56 -1.25
CA ALA A 255 -23.66 7.11 -0.07
C ALA A 255 -24.36 7.64 1.18
N GLU A 256 -24.59 6.77 2.16
CA GLU A 256 -25.16 7.18 3.45
C GLU A 256 -24.07 7.76 4.36
N LYS A 257 -24.33 8.96 4.89
CA LYS A 257 -23.42 9.65 5.82
C LYS A 257 -24.18 10.04 7.10
N GLY A 258 -24.33 9.07 7.98
CA GLY A 258 -25.15 9.25 9.19
C GLY A 258 -26.64 9.42 8.87
N SER A 259 -27.23 10.57 9.23
CA SER A 259 -28.63 10.89 8.92
C SER A 259 -28.83 11.53 7.54
N ARG A 260 -27.76 11.80 6.81
CA ARG A 260 -27.77 12.47 5.50
C ARG A 260 -27.41 11.51 4.39
N LEU A 261 -27.90 11.83 3.20
CA LEU A 261 -27.57 11.14 1.98
C LEU A 261 -26.63 12.01 1.13
N SER A 262 -25.46 11.51 0.83
CA SER A 262 -24.55 12.13 -0.14
C SER A 262 -24.86 11.56 -1.52
N VAL A 263 -25.13 12.42 -2.48
CA VAL A 263 -25.48 12.06 -3.85
C VAL A 263 -24.46 12.68 -4.80
N THR A 264 -23.84 11.86 -5.63
CA THR A 264 -23.02 12.31 -6.75
C THR A 264 -23.82 12.16 -8.03
N VAL A 265 -24.05 13.27 -8.71
CA VAL A 265 -24.77 13.37 -9.97
C VAL A 265 -23.77 13.56 -11.09
N THR A 266 -23.60 12.57 -11.95
CA THR A 266 -22.81 12.68 -13.17
C THR A 266 -23.68 13.32 -14.26
N VAL A 267 -23.15 14.35 -14.90
CA VAL A 267 -23.89 15.14 -15.91
C VAL A 267 -23.18 15.09 -17.26
N GLU A 268 -23.94 15.23 -18.34
CA GLU A 268 -23.40 15.31 -19.72
C GLU A 268 -22.41 16.49 -19.86
N GLN A 269 -21.48 16.34 -20.77
CA GLN A 269 -20.53 17.41 -21.12
C GLN A 269 -21.31 18.65 -21.54
N ASP A 270 -20.94 19.83 -21.02
CA ASP A 270 -21.60 21.11 -21.24
C ASP A 270 -23.03 21.28 -20.66
N ALA A 271 -23.53 20.27 -19.91
CA ALA A 271 -24.78 20.44 -19.16
C ALA A 271 -24.49 21.06 -17.77
N HIS A 272 -25.28 22.06 -17.41
CA HIS A 272 -25.23 22.72 -16.11
C HIS A 272 -26.56 22.58 -15.36
N PRO A 273 -27.02 21.36 -15.00
CA PRO A 273 -28.33 21.14 -14.39
C PRO A 273 -28.41 21.50 -12.91
N GLY A 274 -27.40 22.20 -12.35
CA GLY A 274 -27.31 22.53 -10.93
C GLY A 274 -28.58 23.25 -10.42
N ASP A 275 -29.03 24.29 -11.11
CA ASP A 275 -30.23 25.02 -10.73
C ASP A 275 -31.50 24.14 -10.84
N ASP A 276 -31.61 23.31 -11.87
CA ASP A 276 -32.72 22.39 -12.05
C ASP A 276 -32.77 21.32 -10.96
N ILE A 277 -31.62 20.78 -10.58
CA ILE A 277 -31.48 19.83 -9.46
C ILE A 277 -31.95 20.48 -8.16
N PHE A 278 -31.44 21.69 -7.86
CA PHE A 278 -31.81 22.42 -6.64
C PHE A 278 -33.32 22.70 -6.59
N MET A 279 -33.88 23.18 -7.69
CA MET A 279 -35.33 23.50 -7.78
C MET A 279 -36.21 22.24 -7.71
N ALA A 280 -35.79 21.14 -8.31
CA ALA A 280 -36.53 19.88 -8.24
C ALA A 280 -36.60 19.31 -6.81
N LEU A 281 -35.48 19.33 -6.08
CA LEU A 281 -35.44 18.87 -4.69
C LEU A 281 -36.26 19.80 -3.77
N ARG A 282 -36.16 21.11 -3.98
CA ARG A 282 -36.94 22.10 -3.22
C ARG A 282 -38.42 21.94 -3.44
N HIS A 283 -38.88 21.65 -4.65
CA HIS A 283 -40.29 21.43 -4.97
C HIS A 283 -40.90 20.25 -4.20
N GLU A 284 -40.09 19.23 -3.96
CA GLU A 284 -40.45 18.04 -3.16
C GLU A 284 -40.18 18.20 -1.66
N ASN A 285 -39.86 19.44 -1.19
CA ASN A 285 -39.55 19.77 0.18
C ASN A 285 -38.35 18.96 0.76
N LEU A 286 -37.40 18.55 -0.08
CA LEU A 286 -36.18 17.90 0.33
C LEU A 286 -35.10 18.96 0.65
N PRO A 287 -34.55 19.00 1.88
CA PRO A 287 -33.54 19.98 2.24
C PRO A 287 -32.20 19.68 1.54
N VAL A 288 -31.62 20.71 0.95
CA VAL A 288 -30.26 20.64 0.38
C VAL A 288 -29.30 21.30 1.37
N HIS A 289 -28.43 20.54 1.98
CA HIS A 289 -27.46 21.03 2.97
C HIS A 289 -26.18 21.56 2.32
N SER A 290 -25.74 20.91 1.27
CA SER A 290 -24.64 21.38 0.43
C SER A 290 -24.88 20.96 -1.01
N MET A 291 -24.44 21.78 -1.92
CA MET A 291 -24.41 21.48 -3.34
C MET A 291 -23.16 22.15 -3.90
N THR A 292 -22.26 21.35 -4.40
CA THR A 292 -21.01 21.81 -5.00
C THR A 292 -20.93 21.29 -6.41
N ASP A 293 -20.67 22.20 -7.33
CA ASP A 293 -20.32 21.82 -8.69
C ASP A 293 -18.94 21.19 -8.63
N GLY A 294 -18.88 19.90 -8.86
CA GLY A 294 -17.64 19.12 -8.79
C GLY A 294 -16.62 19.51 -9.86
N GLY A 295 -17.01 20.42 -10.78
CA GLY A 295 -16.19 20.77 -11.94
C GLY A 295 -15.72 19.52 -12.68
N SER A 296 -14.99 19.67 -13.74
CA SER A 296 -14.29 18.55 -14.41
C SER A 296 -13.08 18.03 -13.63
N GLN A 297 -13.07 18.14 -12.29
CA GLN A 297 -12.07 17.55 -11.41
C GLN A 297 -12.65 16.30 -10.75
N ASN A 298 -12.70 15.21 -11.51
CA ASN A 298 -12.71 13.91 -10.88
C ASN A 298 -11.43 13.81 -10.06
N THR A 299 -11.57 13.76 -8.76
CA THR A 299 -10.42 13.54 -7.90
C THR A 299 -9.98 12.08 -8.04
N LEU A 300 -8.69 11.81 -7.81
CA LEU A 300 -8.23 10.41 -7.72
C LEU A 300 -9.04 9.62 -6.68
N GLU A 301 -9.65 10.30 -5.69
CA GLU A 301 -10.54 9.71 -4.68
C GLU A 301 -11.83 9.17 -5.29
N ASP A 302 -12.48 9.96 -6.13
CA ASP A 302 -13.72 9.55 -6.81
C ASP A 302 -13.46 8.38 -7.74
N LEU A 303 -12.38 8.46 -8.51
CA LEU A 303 -11.94 7.38 -9.39
C LEU A 303 -11.64 6.10 -8.59
N PHE A 304 -10.92 6.22 -7.48
CA PHE A 304 -10.59 5.08 -6.64
C PHE A 304 -11.85 4.43 -6.03
N ILE A 305 -12.79 5.24 -5.54
CA ILE A 305 -14.07 4.74 -4.99
C ILE A 305 -14.86 4.03 -6.08
N GLN A 306 -14.91 4.58 -7.29
CA GLN A 306 -15.60 3.97 -8.42
C GLN A 306 -14.97 2.61 -8.79
N LEU A 307 -13.67 2.55 -9.01
CA LEU A 307 -12.96 1.33 -9.39
C LEU A 307 -12.96 0.27 -8.28
N ALA A 308 -12.83 0.70 -7.03
CA ALA A 308 -12.91 -0.18 -5.86
C ALA A 308 -14.36 -0.68 -5.63
N GLY A 309 -15.37 0.17 -5.90
CA GLY A 309 -16.79 -0.14 -5.81
C GLY A 309 -17.23 -1.16 -6.87
N GLU A 310 -16.85 -1.00 -8.11
CA GLU A 310 -17.13 -1.96 -9.20
C GLU A 310 -16.50 -3.34 -8.89
N SER A 311 -15.34 -3.37 -8.23
CA SER A 311 -14.75 -4.63 -7.75
C SER A 311 -15.52 -5.26 -6.57
N LEU A 312 -16.32 -4.46 -5.83
CA LEU A 312 -17.21 -4.95 -4.76
C LEU A 312 -18.46 -5.59 -5.36
N ASP A 313 -19.07 -4.97 -6.35
CA ASP A 313 -20.29 -5.48 -7.01
C ASP A 313 -20.00 -6.75 -7.83
N ALA A 314 -18.91 -6.79 -8.56
CA ALA A 314 -18.45 -8.01 -9.25
C ALA A 314 -18.11 -9.15 -8.27
N GLY A 315 -17.54 -8.85 -7.10
CA GLY A 315 -17.26 -9.83 -6.04
C GLY A 315 -18.53 -10.35 -5.38
N ALA A 316 -19.52 -9.50 -5.15
CA ALA A 316 -20.84 -9.89 -4.60
C ALA A 316 -21.64 -10.74 -5.57
N ALA A 317 -21.64 -10.37 -6.86
CA ALA A 317 -22.29 -11.15 -7.93
C ALA A 317 -21.68 -12.55 -8.08
N TYR A 318 -20.32 -12.66 -8.04
CA TYR A 318 -19.63 -13.95 -8.09
C TYR A 318 -19.88 -14.82 -6.86
N ALA A 319 -19.95 -14.21 -5.67
CA ALA A 319 -20.28 -14.91 -4.42
C ALA A 319 -21.72 -15.42 -4.42
N ALA A 320 -22.68 -14.61 -4.93
CA ALA A 320 -24.07 -14.98 -5.08
C ALA A 320 -24.25 -16.13 -6.10
N GLU A 321 -23.54 -16.09 -7.24
CA GLU A 321 -23.55 -17.16 -8.24
C GLU A 321 -22.96 -18.48 -7.69
N LYS A 322 -21.91 -18.39 -6.89
CA LYS A 322 -21.26 -19.56 -6.24
C LYS A 322 -22.12 -20.16 -5.13
N ALA A 323 -22.87 -19.33 -4.39
CA ALA A 323 -23.86 -19.76 -3.41
C ALA A 323 -25.05 -20.47 -4.10
N ALA A 324 -25.61 -19.89 -5.17
CA ALA A 324 -26.68 -20.50 -5.97
C ALA A 324 -26.26 -21.83 -6.63
N LYS A 325 -25.00 -21.97 -7.07
CA LYS A 325 -24.46 -23.25 -7.58
C LYS A 325 -24.25 -24.29 -6.48
N LYS A 326 -24.04 -23.89 -5.23
CA LYS A 326 -23.89 -24.79 -4.08
C LYS A 326 -25.25 -25.32 -3.60
N GLU A 327 -26.29 -24.50 -3.61
CA GLU A 327 -27.66 -24.92 -3.31
C GLU A 327 -28.21 -25.90 -4.35
N LYS A 328 -27.99 -25.68 -5.65
CA LYS A 328 -28.37 -26.63 -6.69
C LYS A 328 -27.64 -27.98 -6.66
N LYS A 329 -26.50 -28.10 -5.93
CA LYS A 329 -25.81 -29.37 -5.70
C LYS A 329 -26.28 -30.11 -4.46
N SER A 330 -26.91 -29.43 -3.49
CA SER A 330 -27.44 -30.06 -2.27
C SER A 330 -28.77 -30.82 -2.48
N ASP A 331 -29.53 -30.46 -3.54
CA ASP A 331 -30.82 -31.11 -3.86
C ASP A 331 -30.71 -32.43 -4.63
N LYS A 332 -29.49 -32.93 -4.92
CA LYS A 332 -29.29 -34.26 -5.45
C LYS A 332 -28.68 -35.21 -4.40
N LYS A 333 -29.46 -35.55 -3.36
CA LYS A 333 -29.16 -36.71 -2.52
C LYS A 333 -29.76 -37.98 -3.18
N PRO A 334 -28.98 -39.04 -3.39
CA PRO A 334 -29.56 -40.35 -3.70
C PRO A 334 -30.18 -40.96 -2.44
N ALA A 335 -31.38 -41.45 -2.59
CA ALA A 335 -32.09 -42.21 -1.57
C ALA A 335 -31.42 -43.56 -1.32
N GLY A 336 -31.27 -43.90 -0.03
CA GLY A 336 -31.04 -45.28 0.41
C GLY A 336 -29.71 -45.55 1.07
N MET A 337 -29.70 -45.51 2.39
CA MET A 337 -29.10 -46.58 3.27
C MET A 337 -29.41 -46.26 4.74
N SER A 338 -29.97 -47.27 5.42
CA SER A 338 -30.36 -47.29 6.80
C SER A 338 -29.20 -47.24 7.80
N PRO A 339 -29.45 -46.86 9.08
CA PRO A 339 -28.41 -46.60 10.04
C PRO A 339 -27.98 -47.87 10.78
N LEU A 340 -26.68 -48.03 10.95
CA LEU A 340 -26.08 -48.95 11.94
C LEU A 340 -25.65 -48.11 13.17
N GLY A 341 -25.99 -48.70 14.34
CA GLY A 341 -25.94 -48.07 15.64
C GLY A 341 -24.56 -47.81 16.28
N PRO A 342 -24.52 -47.32 17.51
CA PRO A 342 -23.35 -46.69 18.08
C PRO A 342 -22.35 -47.69 18.69
N ALA A 343 -21.07 -47.48 18.43
CA ALA A 343 -19.98 -48.11 19.13
C ALA A 343 -19.34 -47.14 20.15
N TYR A 344 -19.39 -47.57 21.39
CA TYR A 344 -18.73 -46.99 22.53
C TYR A 344 -17.21 -46.91 22.35
N TYR A 345 -16.59 -45.80 22.74
CA TYR A 345 -15.22 -45.81 23.21
C TYR A 345 -15.11 -45.05 24.53
N THR A 346 -14.54 -45.79 25.47
CA THR A 346 -14.37 -45.49 26.90
C THR A 346 -13.19 -44.54 27.14
N ASP A 347 -13.35 -43.71 28.15
CA ASP A 347 -12.33 -42.94 28.87
C ASP A 347 -11.14 -43.80 29.32
N SER A 348 -9.95 -43.22 29.28
CA SER A 348 -8.90 -43.51 30.25
C SER A 348 -8.06 -42.25 30.53
N ASN A 349 -8.26 -41.72 31.70
CA ASN A 349 -7.36 -40.91 32.50
C ASN A 349 -6.01 -41.58 32.71
N GLU A 350 -4.92 -40.79 32.65
CA GLU A 350 -3.76 -40.93 33.55
C GLU A 350 -2.81 -39.74 33.35
N ALA A 351 -2.77 -38.87 34.36
CA ALA A 351 -1.72 -38.56 35.32
C ALA A 351 -0.37 -38.08 34.78
N ALA A 352 -0.02 -36.85 35.11
CA ALA A 352 1.32 -36.26 35.07
C ALA A 352 2.21 -36.78 36.24
N PRO A 353 3.52 -36.81 36.09
CA PRO A 353 4.44 -36.72 37.22
C PRO A 353 5.46 -35.55 37.09
N PRO A 354 6.26 -35.31 38.17
CA PRO A 354 6.60 -33.99 38.63
C PRO A 354 8.01 -33.48 38.23
N ALA A 355 8.22 -32.22 38.60
CA ALA A 355 9.43 -31.46 38.47
C ALA A 355 10.64 -32.07 39.19
N GLY A 356 11.82 -31.92 38.56
CA GLY A 356 13.12 -32.13 39.20
C GLY A 356 14.19 -31.29 38.43
N GLY A 357 14.74 -30.31 39.16
CA GLY A 357 15.72 -29.36 38.63
C GLY A 357 17.10 -29.97 38.40
N THR A 358 17.92 -29.23 37.71
CA THR A 358 19.35 -28.92 38.04
C THR A 358 19.81 -27.77 37.17
N GLU A 359 20.39 -26.78 37.83
CA GLU A 359 21.15 -25.69 37.29
C GLU A 359 22.43 -26.24 36.66
N GLU A 360 22.74 -25.82 35.41
CA GLU A 360 24.13 -25.78 34.92
C GLU A 360 24.33 -24.46 34.18
N SER A 361 25.23 -23.67 34.75
CA SER A 361 25.77 -22.43 34.25
C SER A 361 26.72 -22.67 33.10
N ASP A 362 26.34 -22.28 31.89
CA ASP A 362 27.31 -22.15 30.78
C ASP A 362 27.76 -20.71 30.61
N THR A 363 28.97 -20.48 31.01
CA THR A 363 29.78 -19.27 30.84
C THR A 363 30.13 -19.09 29.37
N TYR A 364 29.58 -18.03 28.77
CA TYR A 364 29.93 -17.55 27.44
C TYR A 364 31.33 -16.94 27.45
N LYS A 365 32.28 -17.51 26.71
CA LYS A 365 33.57 -16.90 26.42
C LYS A 365 33.52 -16.13 25.11
N PRO A 366 33.96 -14.85 25.06
CA PRO A 366 34.05 -14.13 23.80
C PRO A 366 35.25 -14.60 22.97
N LEU A 367 34.99 -14.87 21.71
CA LEU A 367 35.95 -15.20 20.65
C LEU A 367 36.38 -13.92 19.94
N PHE A 368 37.34 -13.19 20.45
CA PHE A 368 38.25 -12.32 19.68
C PHE A 368 39.34 -11.78 20.62
N GLU A 369 40.49 -12.41 20.60
CA GLU A 369 41.74 -11.81 21.08
C GLU A 369 42.38 -11.02 19.93
N ASP A 370 42.57 -9.73 20.15
CA ASP A 370 43.37 -8.87 19.30
C ASP A 370 44.85 -9.34 19.36
N LYS A 371 45.41 -9.69 18.22
CA LYS A 371 46.83 -9.78 18.05
C LYS A 371 47.39 -8.45 17.57
N GLU A 372 47.99 -7.70 18.47
CA GLU A 372 48.98 -6.70 18.12
C GLU A 372 50.19 -7.42 17.54
N GLU A 373 50.53 -7.20 16.29
CA GLU A 373 51.83 -7.45 15.72
C GLU A 373 52.58 -6.13 15.58
N ASP A 374 53.52 -5.91 16.50
CA ASP A 374 54.68 -5.02 16.32
C ASP A 374 55.45 -5.45 15.08
N ASP A 375 55.71 -4.53 14.18
CA ASP A 375 56.85 -4.60 13.31
C ASP A 375 57.50 -3.22 13.04
N LYS A 376 58.80 -3.25 13.17
CA LYS A 376 59.77 -2.17 13.17
C LYS A 376 59.82 -1.30 11.93
#